data_ad670664b16ff91b741f9ce3fda47b2b
#
_entry.id   ad670664b16ff91b741f9ce3fda47b2b
#
_cell.length_a   1.000
_cell.length_b   1.000
_cell.length_c   1.000
_cell.angle_alpha   90.00
_cell.angle_beta   90.00
_cell.angle_gamma   90.00
#
_symmetry.space_group_name_H-M   'P 1'
#
loop_
_entity.id
_entity.type
_entity.pdbx_description
1 polymer ?
#
loop_
_entity_poly.entity_id
_entity_poly.type
_entity_poly.pdbx_seq_one_letter_code
_entity_poly.pdbx_strand_id
1 'polypeptide(L)'
;MSFYFDKNTDIKSNEKTVHVNINNLMYAFITDNNVFSKKGLDFGTRTMLECLDLKSINGDVLDFGCGYGPVGIYIKSNTNSNVDMIDINERAINLAKKNAKLNNVDVNIFESDIYSNVSKKYDYIITNPPIRVGKEILYKILVGALDYLKENGSLIFVINKDQGAKSTMEYLKNYYNVNILEKNKGFYVFQCQKHWLIA
;
A
#
# COMPACT_ATOMS: atom_id res chain seq x y z
N MET A 1 -12.96 -17.88 2.06
CA MET A 1 -12.69 -17.42 0.67
C MET A 1 -12.20 -15.98 0.76
N SER A 2 -11.03 -15.73 0.24
CA SER A 2 -10.39 -14.41 0.33
C SER A 2 -10.87 -13.54 -0.83
N PHE A 3 -11.59 -12.46 -0.55
CA PHE A 3 -12.08 -11.48 -1.53
C PHE A 3 -10.97 -10.76 -2.33
N TYR A 4 -9.71 -10.94 -1.97
CA TYR A 4 -8.56 -10.26 -2.60
C TYR A 4 -8.13 -10.84 -3.94
N PHE A 5 -8.41 -12.13 -4.20
CA PHE A 5 -8.05 -12.81 -5.45
C PHE A 5 -9.26 -13.17 -6.30
N ASP A 6 -10.46 -12.79 -5.86
CA ASP A 6 -11.69 -13.18 -6.54
C ASP A 6 -11.98 -12.16 -7.65
N LYS A 7 -11.83 -12.58 -8.90
CA LYS A 7 -12.33 -11.86 -10.11
C LYS A 7 -13.86 -11.81 -10.17
N ASN A 8 -14.55 -11.94 -9.03
CA ASN A 8 -16.01 -12.03 -8.95
C ASN A 8 -16.66 -10.73 -9.45
N THR A 9 -16.95 -10.73 -10.75
CA THR A 9 -17.68 -9.68 -11.47
C THR A 9 -19.17 -9.63 -11.10
N ASP A 10 -19.69 -10.64 -10.36
CA ASP A 10 -21.13 -10.82 -10.13
C ASP A 10 -21.71 -9.92 -9.03
N ILE A 11 -20.88 -9.25 -8.23
CA ILE A 11 -21.38 -8.29 -7.24
C ILE A 11 -21.74 -6.99 -7.95
N LYS A 12 -23.05 -6.63 -7.89
CA LYS A 12 -23.56 -5.37 -8.45
C LYS A 12 -22.76 -4.17 -7.90
N SER A 13 -22.27 -3.35 -8.81
CA SER A 13 -21.60 -2.09 -8.48
C SER A 13 -22.55 -1.14 -7.76
N ASN A 14 -22.04 -0.43 -6.77
CA ASN A 14 -22.72 0.65 -6.05
C ASN A 14 -21.67 1.68 -5.65
N GLU A 15 -21.17 2.41 -6.64
CA GLU A 15 -20.15 3.45 -6.44
C GLU A 15 -20.69 4.56 -5.55
N LYS A 16 -19.88 4.99 -4.58
CA LYS A 16 -20.17 6.10 -3.67
C LYS A 16 -18.95 6.97 -3.50
N THR A 17 -19.15 8.28 -3.47
CA THR A 17 -18.08 9.21 -3.13
C THR A 17 -18.01 9.36 -1.62
N VAL A 18 -16.81 9.21 -1.08
CA VAL A 18 -16.48 9.46 0.33
C VAL A 18 -15.44 10.58 0.41
N HIS A 19 -15.55 11.40 1.43
CA HIS A 19 -14.55 12.45 1.71
C HIS A 19 -13.69 12.02 2.89
N VAL A 20 -12.38 12.12 2.72
CA VAL A 20 -11.39 11.67 3.70
C VAL A 20 -10.46 12.82 4.02
N ASN A 21 -10.29 13.11 5.31
CA ASN A 21 -9.27 14.03 5.79
C ASN A 21 -8.04 13.23 6.22
N ILE A 22 -6.85 13.58 5.72
CA ILE A 22 -5.55 13.01 6.10
C ILE A 22 -4.63 14.20 6.38
N ASN A 23 -4.14 14.35 7.60
CA ASN A 23 -3.26 15.46 8.01
C ASN A 23 -3.81 16.85 7.60
N ASN A 24 -5.10 17.09 7.84
CA ASN A 24 -5.83 18.33 7.49
C ASN A 24 -5.98 18.58 5.97
N LEU A 25 -5.67 17.62 5.12
CA LEU A 25 -5.90 17.69 3.68
C LEU A 25 -7.12 16.84 3.31
N MET A 26 -8.00 17.41 2.51
CA MET A 26 -9.24 16.74 2.08
C MET A 26 -9.06 16.07 0.73
N TYR A 27 -9.47 14.81 0.65
CA TYR A 27 -9.51 14.00 -0.57
C TYR A 27 -10.93 13.48 -0.81
N ALA A 28 -11.31 13.36 -2.06
CA ALA A 28 -12.54 12.69 -2.45
C ALA A 28 -12.20 11.36 -3.13
N PHE A 29 -12.82 10.27 -2.67
CA PHE A 29 -12.62 8.95 -3.27
C PHE A 29 -13.95 8.32 -3.66
N ILE A 30 -14.01 7.74 -4.84
CA ILE A 30 -15.08 6.84 -5.25
C ILE A 30 -14.70 5.45 -4.73
N THR A 31 -15.61 4.84 -3.99
CA THR A 31 -15.51 3.47 -3.49
C THR A 31 -16.65 2.63 -4.01
N ASP A 32 -16.55 1.29 -3.98
CA ASP A 32 -17.59 0.39 -4.48
C ASP A 32 -17.75 -0.84 -3.57
N ASN A 33 -18.79 -1.61 -3.83
CA ASN A 33 -18.90 -2.95 -3.28
C ASN A 33 -17.74 -3.81 -3.78
N ASN A 34 -17.29 -4.74 -2.92
CA ASN A 34 -16.18 -5.65 -3.25
C ASN A 34 -14.77 -5.01 -3.37
N VAL A 35 -14.59 -3.79 -2.87
CA VAL A 35 -13.27 -3.22 -2.62
C VAL A 35 -13.02 -3.05 -1.14
N PHE A 36 -11.73 -3.10 -0.74
CA PHE A 36 -11.35 -2.91 0.66
C PHE A 36 -11.76 -1.51 1.15
N SER A 37 -12.27 -1.45 2.39
CA SER A 37 -12.62 -0.19 3.06
C SER A 37 -13.65 0.69 2.33
N LYS A 38 -14.73 0.09 1.81
CA LYS A 38 -15.82 0.78 1.10
C LYS A 38 -16.52 1.92 1.86
N LYS A 39 -16.30 2.06 3.16
CA LYS A 39 -16.86 3.15 4.01
C LYS A 39 -15.92 4.35 4.13
N GLY A 40 -14.78 4.34 3.47
CA GLY A 40 -13.74 5.37 3.55
C GLY A 40 -12.37 4.76 3.88
N LEU A 41 -11.44 5.57 4.33
CA LEU A 41 -10.10 5.13 4.68
C LEU A 41 -10.12 4.27 5.95
N ASP A 42 -9.58 3.05 5.87
CA ASP A 42 -9.44 2.21 7.07
C ASP A 42 -8.41 2.79 8.05
N PHE A 43 -8.52 2.37 9.31
CA PHE A 43 -7.70 2.95 10.37
C PHE A 43 -6.21 2.64 10.22
N GLY A 44 -5.85 1.45 9.70
CA GLY A 44 -4.45 1.07 9.47
C GLY A 44 -3.81 1.93 8.39
N THR A 45 -4.46 2.06 7.23
CA THR A 45 -3.99 2.94 6.15
C THR A 45 -3.88 4.39 6.63
N ARG A 46 -4.88 4.89 7.38
CA ARG A 46 -4.83 6.24 7.97
C ARG A 46 -3.61 6.42 8.86
N THR A 47 -3.39 5.50 9.82
CA THR A 47 -2.25 5.54 10.73
C THR A 47 -0.92 5.56 9.96
N MET A 48 -0.81 4.75 8.90
CA MET A 48 0.38 4.72 8.06
C MET A 48 0.58 6.05 7.36
N LEU A 49 -0.42 6.59 6.68
CA LEU A 49 -0.29 7.84 5.92
C LEU A 49 0.00 9.05 6.82
N GLU A 50 -0.61 9.12 7.99
CA GLU A 50 -0.44 10.22 8.95
C GLU A 50 0.96 10.26 9.59
N CYS A 51 1.67 9.13 9.68
CA CYS A 51 3.00 9.07 10.25
C CYS A 51 4.15 9.19 9.23
N LEU A 52 3.84 9.22 7.92
CA LEU A 52 4.87 9.34 6.89
C LEU A 52 5.56 10.71 6.94
N ASP A 53 6.88 10.71 6.96
CA ASP A 53 7.67 11.91 6.67
C ASP A 53 7.71 12.16 5.16
N LEU A 54 6.71 12.89 4.65
CA LEU A 54 6.57 13.17 3.22
C LEU A 54 7.76 13.95 2.64
N LYS A 55 8.55 14.64 3.46
CA LYS A 55 9.75 15.38 3.00
C LYS A 55 10.87 14.43 2.63
N SER A 56 10.92 13.27 3.27
CA SER A 56 11.91 12.22 2.95
C SER A 56 11.50 11.37 1.75
N ILE A 57 10.20 11.31 1.41
CA ILE A 57 9.70 10.50 0.30
C ILE A 57 9.95 11.22 -1.02
N ASN A 58 10.84 10.66 -1.82
CA ASN A 58 11.19 11.16 -3.16
C ASN A 58 11.56 9.99 -4.09
N GLY A 59 11.72 10.28 -5.38
CA GLY A 59 12.08 9.29 -6.39
C GLY A 59 10.89 8.44 -6.85
N ASP A 60 11.12 7.15 -7.06
CA ASP A 60 10.11 6.21 -7.52
C ASP A 60 9.43 5.50 -6.34
N VAL A 61 8.10 5.56 -6.30
CA VAL A 61 7.27 4.96 -5.24
C VAL A 61 6.33 3.94 -5.85
N LEU A 62 6.20 2.77 -5.24
CA LEU A 62 5.20 1.77 -5.55
C LEU A 62 4.16 1.69 -4.42
N ASP A 63 2.90 1.97 -4.75
CA ASP A 63 1.74 1.62 -3.91
C ASP A 63 1.31 0.20 -4.26
N PHE A 64 1.70 -0.76 -3.39
CA PHE A 64 1.43 -2.18 -3.61
C PHE A 64 0.09 -2.59 -2.99
N GLY A 65 -0.80 -3.16 -3.80
CA GLY A 65 -2.17 -3.49 -3.39
C GLY A 65 -2.99 -2.22 -3.19
N CYS A 66 -2.98 -1.34 -4.19
CA CYS A 66 -3.46 0.04 -4.07
C CYS A 66 -4.96 0.18 -3.76
N GLY A 67 -5.75 -0.86 -4.00
CA GLY A 67 -7.20 -0.79 -3.85
C GLY A 67 -7.79 0.33 -4.71
N TYR A 68 -8.62 1.18 -4.12
CA TYR A 68 -9.19 2.35 -4.80
C TYR A 68 -8.24 3.57 -4.83
N GLY A 69 -7.00 3.43 -4.37
CA GLY A 69 -5.91 4.37 -4.61
C GLY A 69 -5.53 5.36 -3.51
N PRO A 70 -5.95 5.21 -2.24
CA PRO A 70 -5.73 6.25 -1.24
C PRO A 70 -4.25 6.53 -0.93
N VAL A 71 -3.39 5.49 -0.93
CA VAL A 71 -1.97 5.63 -0.61
C VAL A 71 -1.23 6.35 -1.72
N GLY A 72 -1.28 5.82 -2.94
CA GLY A 72 -0.56 6.40 -4.08
C GLY A 72 -1.02 7.82 -4.40
N ILE A 73 -2.32 8.10 -4.33
CA ILE A 73 -2.88 9.43 -4.55
C ILE A 73 -2.41 10.41 -3.47
N TYR A 74 -2.42 10.03 -2.19
CA TYR A 74 -1.90 10.87 -1.11
C TYR A 74 -0.42 11.20 -1.28
N ILE A 75 0.41 10.19 -1.59
CA ILE A 75 1.84 10.39 -1.85
C ILE A 75 2.05 11.36 -3.03
N LYS A 76 1.39 11.09 -4.17
CA LYS A 76 1.55 11.92 -5.37
C LYS A 76 1.09 13.36 -5.16
N SER A 77 0.02 13.57 -4.42
CA SER A 77 -0.50 14.90 -4.11
C SER A 77 0.45 15.75 -3.25
N ASN A 78 1.34 15.12 -2.49
CA ASN A 78 2.15 15.80 -1.48
C ASN A 78 3.66 15.69 -1.72
N THR A 79 4.07 15.03 -2.80
CA THR A 79 5.49 14.84 -3.14
C THR A 79 5.71 15.02 -4.65
N ASN A 80 6.96 15.16 -5.04
CA ASN A 80 7.36 15.15 -6.46
C ASN A 80 7.70 13.75 -6.98
N SER A 81 7.33 12.70 -6.23
CA SER A 81 7.64 11.31 -6.57
C SER A 81 6.94 10.84 -7.84
N ASN A 82 7.58 9.93 -8.56
CA ASN A 82 6.92 9.12 -9.59
C ASN A 82 6.20 7.98 -8.89
N VAL A 83 4.89 7.89 -9.03
CA VAL A 83 4.09 6.90 -8.31
C VAL A 83 3.51 5.89 -9.28
N ASP A 84 3.87 4.62 -9.08
CA ASP A 84 3.19 3.48 -9.67
C ASP A 84 2.26 2.86 -8.63
N MET A 85 1.12 2.38 -9.07
CA MET A 85 0.09 1.77 -8.22
C MET A 85 -0.32 0.44 -8.84
N ILE A 86 -0.29 -0.63 -8.06
CA ILE A 86 -0.65 -1.97 -8.55
C ILE A 86 -1.70 -2.63 -7.66
N ASP A 87 -2.57 -3.39 -8.29
CA ASP A 87 -3.51 -4.30 -7.64
C ASP A 87 -3.77 -5.49 -8.56
N ILE A 88 -4.24 -6.61 -8.02
CA ILE A 88 -4.70 -7.76 -8.81
C ILE A 88 -6.17 -7.62 -9.20
N ASN A 89 -6.91 -6.79 -8.50
CA ASN A 89 -8.35 -6.62 -8.68
C ASN A 89 -8.64 -5.53 -9.71
N GLU A 90 -9.17 -5.92 -10.88
CA GLU A 90 -9.50 -5.00 -11.96
C GLU A 90 -10.49 -3.89 -11.54
N ARG A 91 -11.46 -4.19 -10.66
CA ARG A 91 -12.39 -3.19 -10.14
C ARG A 91 -11.67 -2.13 -9.30
N ALA A 92 -10.72 -2.57 -8.47
CA ALA A 92 -9.88 -1.67 -7.67
C ALA A 92 -9.05 -0.76 -8.59
N ILE A 93 -8.40 -1.30 -9.62
CA ILE A 93 -7.65 -0.57 -10.65
C ILE A 93 -8.53 0.50 -11.32
N ASN A 94 -9.75 0.14 -11.73
CA ASN A 94 -10.67 1.06 -12.37
C ASN A 94 -11.09 2.20 -11.44
N LEU A 95 -11.33 1.91 -10.16
CA LEU A 95 -11.60 2.94 -9.15
C LEU A 95 -10.39 3.82 -8.89
N ALA A 96 -9.19 3.25 -8.76
CA ALA A 96 -7.96 4.00 -8.57
C ALA A 96 -7.72 5.00 -9.71
N LYS A 97 -7.96 4.60 -10.98
CA LYS A 97 -7.89 5.49 -12.15
C LYS A 97 -8.91 6.63 -12.09
N LYS A 98 -10.15 6.36 -11.68
CA LYS A 98 -11.18 7.39 -11.46
C LYS A 98 -10.75 8.37 -10.35
N ASN A 99 -10.23 7.83 -9.25
CA ASN A 99 -9.82 8.60 -8.10
C ASN A 99 -8.56 9.45 -8.35
N ALA A 100 -7.61 8.96 -9.14
CA ALA A 100 -6.46 9.74 -9.58
C ALA A 100 -6.92 10.99 -10.38
N LYS A 101 -7.85 10.81 -11.31
CA LYS A 101 -8.46 11.92 -12.05
C LYS A 101 -9.23 12.89 -11.15
N LEU A 102 -10.03 12.37 -10.22
CA LEU A 102 -10.84 13.15 -9.28
C LEU A 102 -9.97 14.03 -8.37
N ASN A 103 -8.77 13.57 -8.01
CA ASN A 103 -7.82 14.29 -7.16
C ASN A 103 -6.72 15.00 -7.98
N ASN A 104 -6.83 15.05 -9.30
CA ASN A 104 -5.90 15.74 -10.22
C ASN A 104 -4.43 15.30 -10.04
N VAL A 105 -4.19 14.01 -9.90
CA VAL A 105 -2.85 13.46 -9.83
C VAL A 105 -2.53 12.59 -11.04
N ASP A 106 -1.28 12.67 -11.50
CA ASP A 106 -0.75 11.84 -12.58
C ASP A 106 0.06 10.69 -11.99
N VAL A 107 -0.47 9.48 -12.12
CA VAL A 107 0.09 8.24 -11.59
C VAL A 107 -0.06 7.11 -12.60
N ASN A 108 0.86 6.17 -12.60
CA ASN A 108 0.77 4.98 -13.45
C ASN A 108 0.08 3.85 -12.68
N ILE A 109 -1.03 3.31 -13.22
CA ILE A 109 -1.85 2.31 -12.52
C ILE A 109 -2.03 1.09 -13.41
N PHE A 110 -1.61 -0.09 -12.94
CA PHE A 110 -1.67 -1.33 -13.72
C PHE A 110 -1.94 -2.57 -12.86
N GLU A 111 -2.46 -3.61 -13.50
CA GLU A 111 -2.70 -4.91 -12.87
C GLU A 111 -1.38 -5.65 -12.63
N SER A 112 -1.26 -6.26 -11.45
CA SER A 112 -0.14 -7.17 -11.14
C SER A 112 -0.56 -8.19 -10.09
N ASP A 113 -0.28 -9.47 -10.38
CA ASP A 113 -0.31 -10.51 -9.36
C ASP A 113 1.02 -10.47 -8.60
N ILE A 114 0.95 -9.97 -7.37
CA ILE A 114 2.11 -9.61 -6.56
C ILE A 114 3.02 -8.66 -7.38
N TYR A 115 4.18 -9.11 -7.84
CA TYR A 115 5.14 -8.30 -8.60
C TYR A 115 5.28 -8.73 -10.07
N SER A 116 4.38 -9.59 -10.59
CA SER A 116 4.55 -10.23 -11.92
C SER A 116 4.71 -9.24 -13.08
N ASN A 117 4.06 -8.07 -12.99
CA ASN A 117 4.11 -7.02 -14.00
C ASN A 117 4.98 -5.82 -13.59
N VAL A 118 5.72 -5.92 -12.49
CA VAL A 118 6.64 -4.88 -12.03
C VAL A 118 7.99 -5.06 -12.70
N SER A 119 8.46 -4.05 -13.44
CA SER A 119 9.66 -4.13 -14.26
C SER A 119 10.82 -3.24 -13.80
N LYS A 120 10.60 -2.37 -12.81
CA LYS A 120 11.62 -1.45 -12.28
C LYS A 120 11.79 -1.58 -10.77
N LYS A 121 12.80 -0.88 -10.23
CA LYS A 121 13.06 -0.78 -8.79
C LYS A 121 12.62 0.57 -8.26
N TYR A 122 12.25 0.60 -6.97
CA TYR A 122 11.66 1.75 -6.29
C TYR A 122 12.51 2.22 -5.11
N ASP A 123 12.44 3.50 -4.83
CA ASP A 123 12.98 4.08 -3.61
C ASP A 123 12.10 3.72 -2.40
N TYR A 124 10.77 3.65 -2.62
CA TYR A 124 9.81 3.22 -1.61
C TYR A 124 8.81 2.24 -2.19
N ILE A 125 8.52 1.16 -1.45
CA ILE A 125 7.35 0.31 -1.65
C ILE A 125 6.48 0.49 -0.41
N ILE A 126 5.22 0.91 -0.60
CA ILE A 126 4.31 1.23 0.50
C ILE A 126 3.07 0.35 0.35
N THR A 127 2.62 -0.29 1.44
CA THR A 127 1.48 -1.20 1.38
C THR A 127 0.71 -1.31 2.69
N ASN A 128 -0.60 -1.47 2.58
CA ASN A 128 -1.42 -2.11 3.61
C ASN A 128 -1.74 -3.53 3.11
N PRO A 129 -0.91 -4.51 3.42
CA PRO A 129 -0.95 -5.81 2.76
C PRO A 129 -2.20 -6.62 3.12
N PRO A 130 -2.67 -7.52 2.24
CA PRO A 130 -3.81 -8.39 2.50
C PRO A 130 -3.45 -9.47 3.53
N ILE A 131 -3.76 -9.26 4.80
CA ILE A 131 -3.42 -10.21 5.88
C ILE A 131 -4.24 -11.51 5.81
N ARG A 132 -5.48 -11.43 5.29
CA ARG A 132 -6.40 -12.59 5.26
C ARG A 132 -6.00 -13.68 4.26
N VAL A 133 -5.03 -13.43 3.41
CA VAL A 133 -4.52 -14.40 2.41
C VAL A 133 -3.57 -15.45 3.04
N GLY A 134 -3.23 -15.29 4.30
CA GLY A 134 -2.32 -16.18 5.02
C GLY A 134 -0.87 -15.69 5.04
N LYS A 135 -0.10 -16.26 5.97
CA LYS A 135 1.29 -15.83 6.21
C LYS A 135 2.22 -16.06 5.01
N GLU A 136 2.01 -17.13 4.26
CA GLU A 136 2.84 -17.48 3.11
C GLU A 136 2.81 -16.37 2.06
N ILE A 137 1.61 -15.94 1.67
CA ILE A 137 1.43 -14.87 0.67
C ILE A 137 1.91 -13.53 1.24
N LEU A 138 1.61 -13.24 2.52
CA LEU A 138 2.10 -12.03 3.18
C LEU A 138 3.62 -11.94 3.11
N TYR A 139 4.33 -13.02 3.43
CA TYR A 139 5.79 -13.03 3.39
C TYR A 139 6.35 -13.00 1.96
N LYS A 140 5.67 -13.64 1.00
CA LYS A 140 6.01 -13.51 -0.41
C LYS A 140 5.93 -12.06 -0.89
N ILE A 141 4.95 -11.28 -0.40
CA ILE A 141 4.85 -9.85 -0.68
C ILE A 141 5.97 -9.08 0.01
N LEU A 142 6.12 -9.21 1.34
CA LEU A 142 7.03 -8.37 2.12
C LEU A 142 8.50 -8.68 1.87
N VAL A 143 8.87 -9.95 1.72
CA VAL A 143 10.24 -10.35 1.40
C VAL A 143 10.55 -10.15 -0.08
N GLY A 144 9.58 -10.45 -0.96
CA GLY A 144 9.73 -10.23 -2.41
C GLY A 144 9.98 -8.76 -2.78
N ALA A 145 9.59 -7.82 -1.94
CA ALA A 145 9.90 -6.40 -2.12
C ALA A 145 11.41 -6.11 -2.24
N LEU A 146 12.29 -6.97 -1.68
CA LEU A 146 13.75 -6.83 -1.80
C LEU A 146 14.25 -6.77 -3.24
N ASP A 147 13.63 -7.54 -4.13
CA ASP A 147 14.03 -7.61 -5.53
C ASP A 147 13.66 -6.33 -6.29
N TYR A 148 12.65 -5.61 -5.79
CA TYR A 148 12.09 -4.41 -6.39
C TYR A 148 12.45 -3.11 -5.63
N LEU A 149 13.20 -3.19 -4.56
CA LEU A 149 13.78 -2.03 -3.90
C LEU A 149 15.15 -1.67 -4.51
N LYS A 150 15.39 -0.38 -4.72
CA LYS A 150 16.72 0.15 -4.99
C LYS A 150 17.64 -0.10 -3.79
N GLU A 151 18.93 0.17 -3.94
CA GLU A 151 19.94 -0.14 -2.90
C GLU A 151 19.63 0.49 -1.54
N ASN A 152 19.18 1.75 -1.51
CA ASN A 152 18.78 2.46 -0.29
C ASN A 152 17.26 2.51 -0.10
N GLY A 153 16.53 1.68 -0.83
CA GLY A 153 15.07 1.70 -0.82
C GLY A 153 14.48 1.14 0.47
N SER A 154 13.27 1.58 0.78
CA SER A 154 12.53 1.18 1.97
C SER A 154 11.18 0.56 1.62
N LEU A 155 10.84 -0.55 2.27
CA LEU A 155 9.48 -1.06 2.35
C LEU A 155 8.80 -0.45 3.58
N ILE A 156 7.62 0.16 3.41
CA ILE A 156 6.78 0.66 4.50
C ILE A 156 5.45 -0.07 4.47
N PHE A 157 5.04 -0.63 5.61
CA PHE A 157 3.76 -1.32 5.67
C PHE A 157 3.10 -1.19 7.04
N VAL A 158 1.79 -1.41 7.08
CA VAL A 158 1.00 -1.41 8.31
C VAL A 158 0.38 -2.78 8.56
N ILE A 159 0.36 -3.21 9.82
CA ILE A 159 -0.27 -4.47 10.24
C ILE A 159 -0.82 -4.35 11.67
N ASN A 160 -1.97 -4.96 11.94
CA ASN A 160 -2.53 -5.00 13.29
C ASN A 160 -1.82 -6.03 14.17
N LYS A 161 -1.67 -5.74 15.47
CA LYS A 161 -1.06 -6.64 16.47
C LYS A 161 -1.71 -8.02 16.47
N ASP A 162 -3.04 -8.07 16.38
CA ASP A 162 -3.83 -9.29 16.41
C ASP A 162 -3.74 -10.09 15.09
N GLN A 163 -3.15 -9.49 14.07
CA GLN A 163 -2.86 -10.10 12.76
C GLN A 163 -1.39 -10.53 12.61
N GLY A 164 -0.64 -10.55 13.71
CA GLY A 164 0.71 -11.07 13.74
C GLY A 164 1.83 -10.05 13.54
N ALA A 165 1.62 -8.76 13.89
CA ALA A 165 2.65 -7.72 13.73
C ALA A 165 3.99 -8.11 14.35
N LYS A 166 3.99 -8.66 15.59
CA LYS A 166 5.22 -9.06 16.28
C LYS A 166 5.95 -10.20 15.57
N SER A 167 5.24 -11.25 15.17
CA SER A 167 5.85 -12.39 14.47
C SER A 167 6.35 -12.00 13.08
N THR A 168 5.64 -11.11 12.38
CA THR A 168 6.06 -10.59 11.09
C THR A 168 7.34 -9.74 11.23
N MET A 169 7.41 -8.87 12.22
CA MET A 169 8.61 -8.08 12.52
C MET A 169 9.83 -8.98 12.77
N GLU A 170 9.69 -9.98 13.65
CA GLU A 170 10.80 -10.91 13.96
C GLU A 170 11.24 -11.70 12.72
N TYR A 171 10.31 -12.14 11.89
CA TYR A 171 10.63 -12.82 10.63
C TYR A 171 11.39 -11.92 9.65
N LEU A 172 10.95 -10.66 9.50
CA LEU A 172 11.55 -9.71 8.56
C LEU A 172 12.95 -9.23 8.98
N LYS A 173 13.32 -9.31 10.26
CA LYS A 173 14.69 -9.02 10.72
C LYS A 173 15.76 -9.91 10.07
N ASN A 174 15.38 -11.06 9.51
CA ASN A 174 16.31 -11.89 8.74
C ASN A 174 16.66 -11.30 7.36
N TYR A 175 15.91 -10.31 6.90
CA TYR A 175 16.01 -9.75 5.54
C TYR A 175 16.23 -8.25 5.54
N TYR A 176 15.83 -7.55 6.61
CA TYR A 176 15.81 -6.10 6.69
C TYR A 176 16.27 -5.57 8.05
N ASN A 177 16.77 -4.35 8.06
CA ASN A 177 16.75 -3.51 9.24
C ASN A 177 15.33 -3.00 9.46
N VAL A 178 14.65 -3.47 10.50
CA VAL A 178 13.23 -3.19 10.75
C VAL A 178 13.09 -2.14 11.84
N ASN A 179 12.48 -1.01 11.49
CA ASN A 179 12.13 0.08 12.41
C ASN A 179 10.60 0.18 12.53
N ILE A 180 10.13 0.59 13.70
CA ILE A 180 8.72 0.93 13.93
C ILE A 180 8.60 2.45 13.82
N LEU A 181 7.82 2.91 12.84
CA LEU A 181 7.53 4.34 12.67
C LEU A 181 6.43 4.81 13.62
N GLU A 182 5.37 3.99 13.80
CA GLU A 182 4.21 4.36 14.60
C GLU A 182 3.53 3.14 15.23
N LYS A 183 2.90 3.35 16.39
CA LYS A 183 1.99 2.40 17.05
C LYS A 183 0.73 3.13 17.47
N ASN A 184 -0.40 2.80 16.88
CA ASN A 184 -1.66 3.46 17.17
C ASN A 184 -2.81 2.44 17.21
N LYS A 185 -3.52 2.36 18.36
CA LYS A 185 -4.69 1.48 18.58
C LYS A 185 -4.49 0.04 18.07
N GLY A 186 -3.31 -0.52 18.30
CA GLY A 186 -2.97 -1.88 17.89
C GLY A 186 -2.44 -2.03 16.48
N PHE A 187 -2.42 -0.98 15.67
CA PHE A 187 -1.73 -0.97 14.39
C PHE A 187 -0.26 -0.56 14.57
N TYR A 188 0.61 -1.22 13.83
CA TYR A 188 2.04 -0.96 13.79
C TYR A 188 2.42 -0.60 12.37
N VAL A 189 3.09 0.52 12.18
CA VAL A 189 3.69 0.92 10.91
C VAL A 189 5.17 0.61 10.98
N PHE A 190 5.64 -0.19 10.04
CA PHE A 190 7.04 -0.59 9.95
C PHE A 190 7.71 0.07 8.75
N GLN A 191 8.98 0.41 8.90
CA GLN A 191 9.90 0.71 7.82
C GLN A 191 11.00 -0.35 7.81
N CYS A 192 11.21 -0.96 6.67
CA CYS A 192 12.18 -2.02 6.45
C CYS A 192 13.18 -1.58 5.38
N GLN A 193 14.45 -1.45 5.73
CA GLN A 193 15.55 -1.13 4.80
C GLN A 193 16.40 -2.38 4.57
N LYS A 194 16.91 -2.55 3.36
CA LYS A 194 17.82 -3.67 3.06
C LYS A 194 18.97 -3.70 4.06
N HIS A 195 19.36 -4.92 4.48
CA HIS A 195 20.65 -5.07 5.13
C HIS A 195 21.76 -4.67 4.16
N TRP A 196 22.66 -3.80 4.60
CA TRP A 196 23.93 -3.67 3.93
C TRP A 196 24.69 -4.98 4.13
N LEU A 197 24.88 -5.75 3.07
CA LEU A 197 25.92 -6.76 3.08
C LEU A 197 27.24 -5.99 3.10
N ILE A 198 27.89 -5.92 4.27
CA ILE A 198 29.28 -5.52 4.34
C ILE A 198 30.03 -6.62 3.60
N ALA A 199 30.47 -6.29 2.37
CA ALA A 199 31.29 -7.18 1.54
C ALA A 199 32.69 -7.30 2.15
#